data_e7c8b61a7428bcf9f4dbe1e913f4abe2
#
_entry.id   e7c8b61a7428bcf9f4dbe1e913f4abe2
#
_cell.length_a   1.000
_cell.length_b   1.000
_cell.length_c   1.000
_cell.angle_alpha   90.00
_cell.angle_beta   90.00
_cell.angle_gamma   90.00
#
_symmetry.space_group_name_H-M   'P 1'
#
loop_
_entity.id
_entity.type
_entity.pdbx_description
1 polymer ?
#
loop_
_entity_poly.entity_id
_entity_poly.type
_entity_poly.pdbx_seq_one_letter_code
_entity_poly.pdbx_strand_id
1 'polypeptide(L)'
;MKKVLIVEDDKDFLWILRQSFDNQGLSIIYAMDGQEGLAMAQKERPDLIIVDILLPKMDGISMAREIKAKGINAKIIFLTEFKDSEHISDALDAVSDADYIVKTDLRIDDIVTRVKDRLGIA
;
A
#
# COMPACT_ATOMS: atom_id res chain seq x y z
N MET A 1 4.19 17.87 3.44
CA MET A 1 3.64 16.69 4.14
C MET A 1 3.72 15.48 3.22
N LYS A 2 4.24 14.38 3.70
CA LYS A 2 4.31 13.15 2.90
C LYS A 2 2.91 12.62 2.64
N LYS A 3 2.71 12.06 1.44
CA LYS A 3 1.42 11.57 0.97
C LYS A 3 1.44 10.06 0.88
N VAL A 4 0.44 9.40 1.47
CA VAL A 4 0.28 7.95 1.46
C VAL A 4 -1.04 7.59 0.79
N LEU A 5 -0.96 6.70 -0.20
CA LEU A 5 -2.14 6.12 -0.86
C LEU A 5 -2.40 4.74 -0.27
N ILE A 6 -3.63 4.52 0.17
CA ILE A 6 -4.08 3.20 0.64
C ILE A 6 -5.04 2.62 -0.39
N VAL A 7 -4.74 1.43 -0.90
CA VAL A 7 -5.60 0.73 -1.86
C VAL A 7 -6.13 -0.53 -1.19
N GLU A 8 -7.40 -0.50 -0.83
CA GLU A 8 -8.05 -1.54 -0.03
C GLU A 8 -9.54 -1.56 -0.33
N ASP A 9 -10.12 -2.73 -0.61
CA ASP A 9 -11.54 -2.85 -0.91
C ASP A 9 -12.42 -3.21 0.30
N ASP A 10 -11.83 -3.69 1.39
CA ASP A 10 -12.56 -3.91 2.64
C ASP A 10 -12.77 -2.57 3.34
N LYS A 11 -14.02 -2.10 3.34
CA LYS A 11 -14.37 -0.78 3.88
C LYS A 11 -14.02 -0.62 5.35
N ASP A 12 -14.26 -1.66 6.14
CA ASP A 12 -14.01 -1.61 7.58
C ASP A 12 -12.52 -1.51 7.88
N PHE A 13 -11.72 -2.33 7.20
CA PHE A 13 -10.28 -2.31 7.37
C PHE A 13 -9.69 -0.99 6.86
N LEU A 14 -10.16 -0.52 5.73
CA LEU A 14 -9.75 0.78 5.17
C LEU A 14 -10.02 1.91 6.17
N TRP A 15 -11.21 1.92 6.76
CA TRP A 15 -11.58 2.95 7.75
C TRP A 15 -10.68 2.90 8.98
N ILE A 16 -10.46 1.70 9.53
CA ILE A 16 -9.59 1.51 10.69
C ILE A 16 -8.17 2.00 10.38
N LEU A 17 -7.65 1.62 9.21
CA LEU A 17 -6.30 2.00 8.81
C LEU A 17 -6.18 3.52 8.64
N ARG A 18 -7.16 4.14 8.01
CA ARG A 18 -7.18 5.61 7.84
C ARG A 18 -7.20 6.32 9.19
N GLN A 19 -8.03 5.84 10.13
CA GLN A 19 -8.08 6.42 11.47
C GLN A 19 -6.75 6.30 12.21
N SER A 20 -6.04 5.20 12.00
CA SER A 20 -4.76 4.98 12.65
C SER A 20 -3.69 5.97 12.22
N PHE A 21 -3.85 6.56 11.03
CA PHE A 21 -2.91 7.58 10.52
C PHE A 21 -3.31 9.01 10.90
N ASP A 22 -4.41 9.18 11.62
CA ASP A 22 -4.85 10.50 12.04
C ASP A 22 -3.81 11.14 12.97
N ASN A 23 -3.55 12.44 12.78
CA ASN A 23 -2.57 13.19 13.57
C ASN A 23 -1.11 12.68 13.48
N GLN A 24 -0.77 11.95 12.41
CA GLN A 24 0.60 11.46 12.21
C GLN A 24 1.44 12.35 11.29
N GLY A 25 0.90 13.48 10.87
CA GLY A 25 1.63 14.39 9.98
C GLY A 25 1.71 13.91 8.54
N LEU A 26 0.76 13.06 8.13
CA LEU A 26 0.71 12.49 6.79
C LEU A 26 -0.57 12.91 6.07
N SER A 27 -0.49 13.07 4.75
CA SER A 27 -1.65 13.26 3.90
C SER A 27 -2.10 11.89 3.39
N ILE A 28 -3.32 11.47 3.74
CA ILE A 28 -3.82 10.14 3.39
C ILE A 28 -4.88 10.26 2.30
N ILE A 29 -4.66 9.52 1.21
CA ILE A 29 -5.64 9.34 0.14
C ILE A 29 -5.91 7.85 -0.02
N TYR A 30 -7.01 7.48 -0.64
CA TYR A 30 -7.37 6.07 -0.75
C TYR A 30 -8.07 5.74 -2.06
N ALA A 31 -8.03 4.46 -2.41
CA ALA A 31 -8.76 3.88 -3.53
C ALA A 31 -9.25 2.49 -3.10
N MET A 32 -10.31 1.99 -3.74
CA MET A 32 -10.95 0.74 -3.35
C MET A 32 -10.82 -0.36 -4.40
N ASP A 33 -10.13 -0.12 -5.48
CA ASP A 33 -9.80 -1.14 -6.47
C ASP A 33 -8.47 -0.78 -7.14
N GLY A 34 -7.91 -1.75 -7.88
CA GLY A 34 -6.58 -1.57 -8.47
C GLY A 34 -6.53 -0.54 -9.61
N GLN A 35 -7.61 -0.41 -10.39
CA GLN A 35 -7.66 0.59 -11.46
C GLN A 35 -7.73 2.00 -10.90
N GLU A 36 -8.57 2.23 -9.90
CA GLU A 36 -8.65 3.50 -9.19
C GLU A 36 -7.31 3.81 -8.51
N GLY A 37 -6.70 2.79 -7.88
CA GLY A 37 -5.40 2.95 -7.23
C GLY A 37 -4.32 3.40 -8.19
N LEU A 38 -4.27 2.80 -9.38
CA LEU A 38 -3.30 3.21 -10.41
C LEU A 38 -3.56 4.64 -10.87
N ALA A 39 -4.83 4.99 -11.14
CA ALA A 39 -5.19 6.34 -11.54
C ALA A 39 -4.83 7.38 -10.47
N MET A 40 -5.10 7.06 -9.20
CA MET A 40 -4.73 7.93 -8.08
C MET A 40 -3.21 8.10 -7.97
N ALA A 41 -2.45 7.02 -8.13
CA ALA A 41 -1.00 7.08 -8.08
C ALA A 41 -0.44 7.96 -9.19
N GLN A 42 -1.01 7.89 -10.39
CA GLN A 42 -0.59 8.73 -11.52
C GLN A 42 -0.89 10.21 -11.28
N LYS A 43 -2.07 10.50 -10.72
CA LYS A 43 -2.52 11.87 -10.50
C LYS A 43 -1.84 12.51 -9.29
N GLU A 44 -1.79 11.78 -8.19
CA GLU A 44 -1.39 12.35 -6.89
C GLU A 44 0.09 12.16 -6.57
N ARG A 45 0.77 11.26 -7.26
CA ARG A 45 2.19 10.97 -7.04
C ARG A 45 2.53 10.78 -5.56
N PRO A 46 1.92 9.79 -4.89
CA PRO A 46 2.18 9.59 -3.47
C PRO A 46 3.63 9.19 -3.19
N ASP A 47 4.07 9.43 -1.99
CA ASP A 47 5.41 9.02 -1.54
C ASP A 47 5.46 7.53 -1.19
N LEU A 48 4.34 6.99 -0.74
CA LEU A 48 4.23 5.58 -0.36
C LEU A 48 2.83 5.07 -0.66
N ILE A 49 2.74 3.82 -1.07
CA ILE A 49 1.47 3.14 -1.37
C ILE A 49 1.36 1.89 -0.52
N ILE A 50 0.27 1.77 0.24
CA ILE A 50 -0.12 0.54 0.92
C ILE A 50 -1.16 -0.12 0.03
N VAL A 51 -0.93 -1.35 -0.39
CA VAL A 51 -1.82 -2.02 -1.34
C VAL A 51 -2.07 -3.47 -0.94
N ASP A 52 -3.35 -3.87 -0.95
CA ASP A 52 -3.71 -5.28 -0.83
C ASP A 52 -3.51 -5.99 -2.17
N ILE A 53 -3.20 -7.27 -2.11
CA ILE A 53 -3.03 -8.08 -3.32
C ILE A 53 -4.38 -8.39 -3.95
N LEU A 54 -5.36 -8.83 -3.15
CA LEU A 54 -6.68 -9.20 -3.66
C LEU A 54 -7.57 -7.97 -3.77
N LEU A 55 -7.67 -7.45 -4.97
CA LEU A 55 -8.46 -6.25 -5.29
C LEU A 55 -9.34 -6.49 -6.50
N PRO A 56 -10.53 -5.84 -6.57
CA PRO A 56 -11.33 -5.85 -7.79
C PRO A 56 -10.63 -5.13 -8.94
N LYS A 57 -11.00 -5.48 -10.16
CA LYS A 57 -10.63 -4.86 -11.43
C LYS A 57 -9.16 -5.04 -11.81
N MET A 58 -8.23 -4.84 -10.89
CA MET A 58 -6.81 -5.06 -11.09
C MET A 58 -6.23 -5.46 -9.74
N ASP A 59 -5.54 -6.61 -9.65
CA ASP A 59 -4.94 -7.03 -8.39
C ASP A 59 -3.76 -6.15 -8.01
N GLY A 60 -3.38 -6.22 -6.73
CA GLY A 60 -2.37 -5.31 -6.18
C GLY A 60 -0.98 -5.52 -6.75
N ILE A 61 -0.62 -6.74 -7.12
CA ILE A 61 0.70 -7.02 -7.71
C ILE A 61 0.76 -6.44 -9.12
N SER A 62 -0.29 -6.64 -9.92
CA SER A 62 -0.39 -6.05 -11.27
C SER A 62 -0.37 -4.52 -11.20
N MET A 63 -1.09 -3.93 -10.24
CA MET A 63 -1.07 -2.49 -10.01
C MET A 63 0.34 -1.99 -9.71
N ALA A 64 1.04 -2.68 -8.82
CA ALA A 64 2.41 -2.30 -8.46
C ALA A 64 3.37 -2.37 -9.64
N ARG A 65 3.25 -3.41 -10.49
CA ARG A 65 4.02 -3.51 -11.73
C ARG A 65 3.78 -2.31 -12.63
N GLU A 66 2.51 -1.96 -12.84
CA GLU A 66 2.15 -0.82 -13.68
C GLU A 66 2.70 0.49 -13.13
N ILE A 67 2.65 0.67 -11.81
CA ILE A 67 3.21 1.86 -11.16
C ILE A 67 4.71 1.97 -11.45
N LYS A 68 5.45 0.88 -11.29
CA LYS A 68 6.89 0.89 -11.57
C LYS A 68 7.18 1.07 -13.05
N ALA A 69 6.42 0.42 -13.93
CA ALA A 69 6.59 0.55 -15.38
C ALA A 69 6.37 1.99 -15.86
N LYS A 70 5.50 2.73 -15.20
CA LYS A 70 5.21 4.14 -15.53
C LYS A 70 6.19 5.14 -14.89
N GLY A 71 7.19 4.64 -14.18
CA GLY A 71 8.21 5.48 -13.54
C GLY A 71 7.71 6.27 -12.34
N ILE A 72 6.63 5.84 -11.72
CA ILE A 72 6.12 6.46 -10.51
C ILE A 72 7.00 6.06 -9.34
N ASN A 73 7.67 7.01 -8.74
CA ASN A 73 8.63 6.76 -7.67
C ASN A 73 7.95 6.77 -6.31
N ALA A 74 7.25 5.69 -5.99
CA ALA A 74 6.60 5.50 -4.70
C ALA A 74 7.13 4.24 -4.02
N LYS A 75 7.31 4.29 -2.72
CA LYS A 75 7.59 3.08 -1.95
C LYS A 75 6.33 2.24 -1.85
N ILE A 76 6.46 0.93 -1.91
CA ILE A 76 5.31 0.01 -1.90
C ILE A 76 5.37 -0.85 -0.63
N ILE A 77 4.23 -0.94 0.04
CA ILE A 77 4.00 -1.91 1.12
C ILE A 77 2.80 -2.75 0.71
N PHE A 78 3.02 -4.06 0.51
CA PHE A 78 1.91 -4.99 0.33
C PHE A 78 1.36 -5.34 1.71
N LEU A 79 0.08 -5.11 1.93
CA LEU A 79 -0.60 -5.40 3.19
C LEU A 79 -1.78 -6.32 2.89
N THR A 80 -1.65 -7.60 3.19
CA THR A 80 -2.54 -8.62 2.66
C THR A 80 -2.71 -9.79 3.64
N GLU A 81 -3.74 -10.61 3.40
CA GLU A 81 -3.98 -11.84 4.16
C GLU A 81 -3.13 -13.01 3.68
N PHE A 82 -2.53 -12.94 2.49
CA PHE A 82 -1.78 -14.05 1.90
C PHE A 82 -0.42 -14.24 2.57
N LYS A 83 -0.21 -15.45 3.11
CA LYS A 83 1.03 -15.84 3.81
C LYS A 83 1.92 -16.76 2.97
N ASP A 84 1.41 -17.25 1.84
CA ASP A 84 2.10 -18.26 1.05
C ASP A 84 3.29 -17.70 0.30
N SER A 85 4.29 -18.56 0.09
CA SER A 85 5.54 -18.14 -0.56
C SER A 85 5.34 -17.70 -2.01
N GLU A 86 4.32 -18.22 -2.70
CA GLU A 86 4.05 -17.84 -4.09
C GLU A 86 3.63 -16.40 -4.20
N HIS A 87 2.68 -15.94 -3.37
CA HIS A 87 2.26 -14.53 -3.37
C HIS A 87 3.40 -13.60 -2.94
N ILE A 88 4.17 -14.01 -1.93
CA ILE A 88 5.32 -13.23 -1.48
C ILE A 88 6.35 -13.10 -2.59
N SER A 89 6.65 -14.20 -3.25
CA SER A 89 7.61 -14.22 -4.35
C SER A 89 7.16 -13.35 -5.52
N ASP A 90 5.90 -13.48 -5.93
CA ASP A 90 5.35 -12.68 -7.03
C ASP A 90 5.38 -11.17 -6.70
N ALA A 91 5.04 -10.81 -5.46
CA ALA A 91 5.05 -9.42 -5.02
C ALA A 91 6.46 -8.83 -5.06
N LEU A 92 7.45 -9.57 -4.54
CA LEU A 92 8.84 -9.09 -4.50
C LEU A 92 9.52 -9.13 -5.87
N ASP A 93 9.06 -10.00 -6.77
CA ASP A 93 9.50 -9.97 -8.17
C ASP A 93 8.97 -8.71 -8.87
N ALA A 94 7.75 -8.30 -8.55
CA ALA A 94 7.17 -7.10 -9.14
C ALA A 94 7.84 -5.82 -8.63
N VAL A 95 8.15 -5.79 -7.33
CA VAL A 95 8.80 -4.63 -6.67
C VAL A 95 9.82 -5.16 -5.67
N SER A 96 11.09 -5.19 -6.07
CA SER A 96 12.15 -5.85 -5.29
C SER A 96 12.42 -5.20 -3.94
N ASP A 97 12.14 -3.91 -3.78
CA ASP A 97 12.38 -3.17 -2.53
C ASP A 97 11.10 -2.97 -1.71
N ALA A 98 10.01 -3.65 -2.08
CA ALA A 98 8.75 -3.53 -1.34
C ALA A 98 8.83 -4.24 0.01
N ASP A 99 8.06 -3.72 0.97
CA ASP A 99 7.75 -4.45 2.19
C ASP A 99 6.53 -5.34 1.94
N TYR A 100 6.49 -6.47 2.60
CA TYR A 100 5.35 -7.39 2.56
C TYR A 100 4.88 -7.65 3.98
N ILE A 101 3.66 -7.23 4.29
CA ILE A 101 3.08 -7.38 5.62
C ILE A 101 1.82 -8.23 5.53
N VAL A 102 1.77 -9.29 6.33
CA VAL A 102 0.58 -10.12 6.47
C VAL A 102 -0.31 -9.48 7.54
N LYS A 103 -1.56 -9.18 7.19
CA LYS A 103 -2.49 -8.43 8.04
C LYS A 103 -2.62 -8.99 9.46
N THR A 104 -2.54 -10.31 9.61
CA THR A 104 -2.69 -10.97 10.90
C THR A 104 -1.43 -10.99 11.75
N ASP A 105 -0.27 -10.61 11.20
CA ASP A 105 1.02 -10.72 11.87
C ASP A 105 1.43 -9.45 12.61
N LEU A 106 0.83 -8.30 12.27
CA LEU A 106 1.17 -7.02 12.89
C LEU A 106 -0.07 -6.32 13.42
N ARG A 107 0.11 -5.57 14.49
CA ARG A 107 -0.92 -4.67 15.01
C ARG A 107 -1.00 -3.43 14.11
N ILE A 108 -2.14 -2.75 14.14
CA ILE A 108 -2.34 -1.53 13.35
C ILE A 108 -1.28 -0.48 13.68
N ASP A 109 -0.94 -0.30 14.95
CA ASP A 109 0.09 0.66 15.36
C ASP A 109 1.46 0.33 14.77
N ASP A 110 1.77 -0.95 14.61
CA ASP A 110 3.02 -1.40 14.00
C ASP A 110 3.06 -1.07 12.51
N ILE A 111 1.90 -1.13 11.84
CA ILE A 111 1.80 -0.73 10.43
C ILE A 111 2.11 0.75 10.28
N VAL A 112 1.55 1.59 11.16
CA VAL A 112 1.83 3.03 11.17
C VAL A 112 3.32 3.30 11.34
N THR A 113 3.94 2.62 12.30
CA THR A 113 5.37 2.75 12.55
C THR A 113 6.19 2.34 11.33
N ARG A 114 5.83 1.22 10.68
CA ARG A 114 6.51 0.75 9.49
C ARG A 114 6.43 1.76 8.35
N VAL A 115 5.26 2.37 8.15
CA VAL A 115 5.07 3.40 7.12
C VAL A 115 5.96 4.62 7.40
N LYS A 116 5.98 5.08 8.65
CA LYS A 116 6.81 6.23 9.03
C LYS A 116 8.29 5.94 8.86
N ASP A 117 8.73 4.73 9.21
CA ASP A 117 10.12 4.30 9.02
C ASP A 117 10.50 4.31 7.53
N ARG A 118 9.64 3.78 6.67
CA ARG A 118 9.89 3.75 5.23
C ARG A 118 9.93 5.16 4.62
N LEU A 119 9.18 6.09 5.19
CA LEU A 119 9.18 7.49 4.76
C LEU A 119 10.31 8.31 5.38
N GLY A 120 11.04 7.74 6.31
CA GLY A 120 12.15 8.43 6.99
C GLY A 120 11.69 9.52 7.94
N ILE A 121 10.51 9.36 8.56
CA ILE A 121 9.96 10.32 9.52
C ILE A 121 9.76 9.66 10.89
N ALA A 122 9.76 10.49 11.93
CA ALA A 122 9.62 10.02 13.30
C ALA A 122 8.17 9.75 13.71
#